data_8695725184416e0f3400ced1148ea25c
#
_entry.id   8695725184416e0f3400ced1148ea25c
#
_cell.length_a   1.000
_cell.length_b   1.000
_cell.length_c   1.000
_cell.angle_alpha   90.00
_cell.angle_beta   90.00
_cell.angle_gamma   90.00
#
_symmetry.space_group_name_H-M   'P 1'
#
loop_
_entity.id
_entity.type
_entity.pdbx_description
1 polymer ?
#
loop_
_entity_poly.entity_id
_entity_poly.type
_entity_poly.pdbx_seq_one_letter_code
_entity_poly.pdbx_strand_id
1 'polypeptide(L)'
;MLLVKGITKSYSKKRLIIPVLKGVDFSVRKGEFVSIVGQSGSGKSTLLHLLGTLDVPDSGEIYFGGERIDKLSIARRDYLRNNAIGLVFQFYHLLPELTALENVLSPLMIRAGFLEYYLKRRKFHEKAKSLMEQVGLSHRLKHKPSELSGGEMQRTAIARALISEPQILLADEPTGNLDAASAKEVIQLLRQLCTLHKLTVIMVTHDHNIAAVADRTVQMVDGVIVEKP
;
A
#
# COMPACT_ATOMS: atom_id res chain seq x y z
N MET A 1 11.94 -3.86 -10.88
CA MET A 1 11.64 -3.78 -9.45
C MET A 1 10.67 -4.88 -9.03
N LEU A 2 9.51 -4.93 -9.63
CA LEU A 2 8.50 -5.98 -9.46
C LEU A 2 8.19 -6.63 -10.81
N LEU A 3 8.06 -7.96 -10.83
CA LEU A 3 7.69 -8.73 -12.03
C LEU A 3 6.70 -9.82 -11.64
N VAL A 4 5.60 -9.91 -12.36
CA VAL A 4 4.49 -10.85 -12.18
C VAL A 4 4.34 -11.65 -13.47
N LYS A 5 4.28 -12.98 -13.36
CA LYS A 5 4.17 -13.87 -14.51
C LYS A 5 3.04 -14.88 -14.32
N GLY A 6 2.02 -14.79 -15.16
CA GLY A 6 0.94 -15.76 -15.26
C GLY A 6 0.18 -16.00 -13.96
N ILE A 7 -0.02 -14.98 -13.12
CA ILE A 7 -0.65 -15.13 -11.80
C ILE A 7 -2.12 -15.47 -11.94
N THR A 8 -2.52 -16.57 -11.29
CA THR A 8 -3.92 -16.95 -11.11
C THR A 8 -4.30 -16.93 -9.63
N LYS A 9 -5.57 -16.60 -9.36
CA LYS A 9 -6.14 -16.67 -8.01
C LYS A 9 -7.63 -16.93 -8.09
N SER A 10 -8.09 -17.91 -7.32
CA SER A 10 -9.49 -18.24 -7.14
C SER A 10 -9.87 -18.28 -5.68
N TYR A 11 -11.09 -17.96 -5.35
CA TYR A 11 -11.64 -18.11 -4.00
C TYR A 11 -12.80 -19.11 -4.00
N SER A 12 -12.90 -19.92 -2.96
CA SER A 12 -14.01 -20.85 -2.78
C SER A 12 -15.08 -20.21 -1.89
N LYS A 13 -16.33 -20.20 -2.39
CA LYS A 13 -17.50 -19.83 -1.61
C LYS A 13 -18.46 -21.01 -1.58
N LYS A 14 -18.49 -21.74 -0.46
CA LYS A 14 -19.17 -23.02 -0.33
C LYS A 14 -18.63 -24.03 -1.36
N ARG A 15 -19.44 -24.43 -2.36
CA ARG A 15 -19.06 -25.35 -3.46
C ARG A 15 -18.69 -24.66 -4.77
N LEU A 16 -18.75 -23.32 -4.81
CA LEU A 16 -18.46 -22.55 -6.02
C LEU A 16 -17.03 -22.04 -5.99
N ILE A 17 -16.27 -22.32 -7.04
CA ILE A 17 -14.93 -21.73 -7.25
C ILE A 17 -15.11 -20.48 -8.10
N ILE A 18 -14.65 -19.35 -7.61
CA ILE A 18 -14.73 -18.05 -8.29
C ILE A 18 -13.31 -17.67 -8.73
N PRO A 19 -12.97 -17.78 -10.02
CA PRO A 19 -11.69 -17.33 -10.53
C PRO A 19 -11.68 -15.79 -10.56
N VAL A 20 -10.70 -15.18 -9.89
CA VAL A 20 -10.55 -13.72 -9.78
C VAL A 20 -9.38 -13.22 -10.63
N LEU A 21 -8.25 -13.89 -10.62
CA LEU A 21 -7.11 -13.58 -11.50
C LEU A 21 -6.88 -14.74 -12.45
N LYS A 22 -6.70 -14.41 -13.75
CA LYS A 22 -6.75 -15.38 -14.86
C LYS A 22 -5.48 -15.34 -15.72
N GLY A 23 -4.30 -15.39 -15.09
CA GLY A 23 -3.03 -15.36 -15.80
C GLY A 23 -2.53 -13.93 -16.00
N VAL A 24 -2.37 -13.19 -14.91
CA VAL A 24 -1.89 -11.80 -14.94
C VAL A 24 -0.40 -11.74 -15.15
N ASP A 25 0.02 -11.01 -16.19
CA ASP A 25 1.39 -10.56 -16.43
C ASP A 25 1.47 -9.06 -16.14
N PHE A 26 2.47 -8.63 -15.35
CA PHE A 26 2.62 -7.24 -14.95
C PHE A 26 4.05 -6.94 -14.50
N SER A 27 4.54 -5.75 -14.79
CA SER A 27 5.86 -5.33 -14.33
C SER A 27 5.87 -3.87 -13.91
N VAL A 28 6.74 -3.54 -12.93
CA VAL A 28 6.95 -2.16 -12.45
C VAL A 28 8.43 -1.90 -12.29
N ARG A 29 8.89 -0.77 -12.79
CA ARG A 29 10.27 -0.30 -12.64
C ARG A 29 10.47 0.35 -11.26
N LYS A 30 11.73 0.43 -10.83
CA LYS A 30 12.06 1.13 -9.59
C LYS A 30 11.80 2.64 -9.75
N GLY A 31 11.11 3.23 -8.76
CA GLY A 31 10.75 4.64 -8.77
C GLY A 31 9.57 4.99 -9.68
N GLU A 32 8.92 4.00 -10.31
CA GLU A 32 7.75 4.21 -11.15
C GLU A 32 6.49 4.31 -10.29
N PHE A 33 5.61 5.27 -10.62
CA PHE A 33 4.26 5.33 -10.08
C PHE A 33 3.29 4.74 -11.12
N VAL A 34 2.72 3.58 -10.84
CA VAL A 34 1.75 2.90 -11.71
C VAL A 34 0.37 2.91 -11.09
N SER A 35 -0.65 3.24 -11.89
CA SER A 35 -2.06 3.05 -11.53
C SER A 35 -2.64 1.86 -12.26
N ILE A 36 -3.42 1.04 -11.54
CA ILE A 36 -4.22 -0.05 -12.10
C ILE A 36 -5.69 0.36 -11.99
N VAL A 37 -6.34 0.56 -13.12
CA VAL A 37 -7.76 0.96 -13.18
C VAL A 37 -8.64 -0.21 -13.62
N GLY A 38 -9.89 -0.20 -13.21
CA GLY A 38 -10.88 -1.18 -13.63
C GLY A 38 -12.15 -1.12 -12.79
N GLN A 39 -13.20 -1.77 -13.24
CA GLN A 39 -14.46 -1.83 -12.52
C GLN A 39 -14.34 -2.56 -11.18
N SER A 40 -15.31 -2.35 -10.29
CA SER A 40 -15.39 -3.11 -9.04
C SER A 40 -15.49 -4.62 -9.37
N GLY A 41 -14.75 -5.44 -8.61
CA GLY A 41 -14.70 -6.88 -8.86
C GLY A 41 -13.77 -7.35 -9.99
N SER A 42 -13.05 -6.47 -10.69
CA SER A 42 -12.11 -6.87 -11.75
C SER A 42 -10.85 -7.58 -11.25
N GLY A 43 -10.59 -7.64 -9.92
CA GLY A 43 -9.45 -8.34 -9.32
C GLY A 43 -8.31 -7.43 -8.83
N LYS A 44 -8.43 -6.09 -8.91
CA LYS A 44 -7.39 -5.11 -8.55
C LYS A 44 -6.85 -5.29 -7.11
N SER A 45 -7.73 -5.28 -6.11
CA SER A 45 -7.34 -5.45 -4.71
C SER A 45 -6.74 -6.85 -4.46
N THR A 46 -7.27 -7.89 -5.13
CA THR A 46 -6.68 -9.24 -5.06
C THR A 46 -5.25 -9.25 -5.58
N LEU A 47 -5.00 -8.64 -6.73
CA LEU A 47 -3.62 -8.51 -7.25
C LEU A 47 -2.75 -7.75 -6.25
N LEU A 48 -3.21 -6.61 -5.73
CA LEU A 48 -2.46 -5.81 -4.77
C LEU A 48 -2.14 -6.61 -3.49
N HIS A 49 -3.07 -7.42 -2.99
CA HIS A 49 -2.86 -8.29 -1.82
C HIS A 49 -1.79 -9.36 -2.08
N LEU A 50 -1.74 -9.95 -3.26
CA LEU A 50 -0.69 -10.89 -3.65
C LEU A 50 0.68 -10.19 -3.71
N LEU A 51 0.75 -9.01 -4.33
CA LEU A 51 1.97 -8.18 -4.38
C LEU A 51 2.44 -7.75 -2.99
N GLY A 52 1.49 -7.47 -2.09
CA GLY A 52 1.72 -7.15 -0.68
C GLY A 52 2.01 -8.35 0.20
N THR A 53 2.09 -9.55 -0.35
CA THR A 53 2.29 -10.82 0.39
C THR A 53 1.24 -11.08 1.48
N LEU A 54 0.06 -10.44 1.39
CA LEU A 54 -1.08 -10.67 2.29
C LEU A 54 -1.78 -11.99 1.98
N ASP A 55 -1.77 -12.41 0.72
CA ASP A 55 -2.28 -13.67 0.23
C ASP A 55 -1.23 -14.36 -0.65
N VAL A 56 -1.51 -15.58 -1.12
CA VAL A 56 -0.66 -16.35 -2.02
C VAL A 56 -1.42 -16.68 -3.29
N PRO A 57 -0.77 -16.65 -4.48
CA PRO A 57 -1.40 -17.04 -5.72
C PRO A 57 -1.65 -18.56 -5.78
N ASP A 58 -2.59 -19.00 -6.61
CA ASP A 58 -2.81 -20.41 -6.89
C ASP A 58 -1.73 -20.94 -7.84
N SER A 59 -1.33 -20.12 -8.83
CA SER A 59 -0.23 -20.41 -9.75
C SER A 59 0.45 -19.13 -10.26
N GLY A 60 1.56 -19.30 -10.97
CA GLY A 60 2.38 -18.21 -11.49
C GLY A 60 3.54 -17.85 -10.57
N GLU A 61 4.17 -16.71 -10.83
CA GLU A 61 5.39 -16.28 -10.15
C GLU A 61 5.38 -14.78 -9.89
N ILE A 62 5.82 -14.37 -8.70
CA ILE A 62 6.01 -12.97 -8.32
C ILE A 62 7.46 -12.77 -7.90
N TYR A 63 8.14 -11.82 -8.54
CA TYR A 63 9.51 -11.44 -8.21
C TYR A 63 9.55 -10.00 -7.70
N PHE A 64 10.22 -9.78 -6.58
CA PHE A 64 10.46 -8.47 -5.97
C PHE A 64 11.96 -8.28 -5.74
N GLY A 65 12.54 -7.26 -6.36
CA GLY A 65 13.98 -7.04 -6.28
C GLY A 65 14.85 -8.16 -6.85
N GLY A 66 14.28 -9.03 -7.71
CA GLY A 66 14.93 -10.23 -8.24
C GLY A 66 14.72 -11.51 -7.41
N GLU A 67 14.18 -11.39 -6.20
CA GLU A 67 13.82 -12.54 -5.35
C GLU A 67 12.38 -12.98 -5.64
N ARG A 68 12.16 -14.29 -5.74
CA ARG A 68 10.82 -14.87 -5.88
C ARG A 68 10.09 -14.86 -4.54
N ILE A 69 8.90 -14.23 -4.48
CA ILE A 69 8.18 -13.97 -3.22
C ILE A 69 6.86 -14.74 -3.06
N ASP A 70 6.32 -15.37 -4.11
CA ASP A 70 5.03 -16.10 -4.06
C ASP A 70 5.08 -17.37 -3.19
N LYS A 71 6.28 -17.95 -2.98
CA LYS A 71 6.49 -19.19 -2.20
C LYS A 71 7.17 -18.99 -0.85
N LEU A 72 7.24 -17.75 -0.36
CA LEU A 72 7.90 -17.45 0.90
C LEU A 72 7.11 -18.00 2.10
N SER A 73 7.84 -18.40 3.14
CA SER A 73 7.26 -18.73 4.46
C SER A 73 6.53 -17.52 5.06
N ILE A 74 5.61 -17.77 5.98
CA ILE A 74 4.87 -16.71 6.69
C ILE A 74 5.84 -15.69 7.30
N ALA A 75 6.86 -16.16 8.04
CA ALA A 75 7.85 -15.29 8.67
C ALA A 75 8.61 -14.40 7.67
N ARG A 76 8.93 -14.93 6.47
CA ARG A 76 9.61 -14.13 5.44
C ARG A 76 8.67 -13.12 4.79
N ARG A 77 7.39 -13.45 4.61
CA ARG A 77 6.36 -12.50 4.14
C ARG A 77 6.15 -11.37 5.14
N ASP A 78 6.08 -11.69 6.45
CA ASP A 78 5.98 -10.69 7.52
C ASP A 78 7.19 -9.76 7.52
N TYR A 79 8.39 -10.32 7.34
CA TYR A 79 9.62 -9.55 7.23
C TYR A 79 9.56 -8.56 6.04
N LEU A 80 9.11 -9.01 4.85
CA LEU A 80 8.98 -8.12 3.69
C LEU A 80 7.98 -7.00 3.93
N ARG A 81 6.82 -7.30 4.49
CA ARG A 81 5.81 -6.27 4.83
C ARG A 81 6.34 -5.24 5.81
N ASN A 82 7.12 -5.65 6.80
CA ASN A 82 7.64 -4.72 7.79
C ASN A 82 8.86 -3.91 7.32
N ASN A 83 9.56 -4.33 6.26
CA ASN A 83 10.83 -3.72 5.88
C ASN A 83 10.88 -3.16 4.46
N ALA A 84 10.08 -3.71 3.54
CA ALA A 84 10.22 -3.38 2.12
C ALA A 84 8.91 -2.95 1.44
N ILE A 85 7.76 -3.25 2.03
CA ILE A 85 6.44 -3.00 1.45
C ILE A 85 5.65 -2.11 2.39
N GLY A 86 5.22 -0.93 1.91
CA GLY A 86 4.23 -0.09 2.57
C GLY A 86 2.83 -0.41 2.04
N LEU A 87 1.84 -0.44 2.92
CA LEU A 87 0.45 -0.72 2.56
C LEU A 87 -0.45 0.43 2.99
N VAL A 88 -1.27 0.93 2.06
CA VAL A 88 -2.32 1.94 2.29
C VAL A 88 -3.63 1.36 1.79
N PHE A 89 -4.65 1.39 2.62
CA PHE A 89 -5.97 0.82 2.33
C PHE A 89 -7.05 1.89 2.26
N GLN A 90 -8.15 1.58 1.62
CA GLN A 90 -9.36 2.41 1.54
C GLN A 90 -9.93 2.73 2.94
N PHE A 91 -9.96 1.76 3.85
CA PHE A 91 -10.43 1.89 5.23
C PHE A 91 -9.25 2.09 6.18
N TYR A 92 -8.43 3.03 6.03
CA TYR A 92 -7.30 3.49 6.86
C TYR A 92 -6.64 2.44 7.77
N HIS A 93 -7.38 1.56 8.40
CA HIS A 93 -6.97 0.53 9.37
C HIS A 93 -6.07 1.10 10.48
N LEU A 94 -6.41 2.29 10.97
CA LEU A 94 -5.77 2.85 12.16
C LEU A 94 -6.28 2.13 13.41
N LEU A 95 -5.40 1.93 14.37
CA LEU A 95 -5.73 1.38 15.67
C LEU A 95 -6.43 2.46 16.50
N PRO A 96 -7.72 2.27 16.86
CA PRO A 96 -8.54 3.33 17.48
C PRO A 96 -8.08 3.73 18.87
N GLU A 97 -7.37 2.83 19.57
CA GLU A 97 -6.82 3.08 20.91
C GLU A 97 -5.58 3.96 20.89
N LEU A 98 -4.86 3.99 19.76
CA LEU A 98 -3.61 4.71 19.59
C LEU A 98 -3.84 6.10 19.01
N THR A 99 -3.01 7.06 19.41
CA THR A 99 -2.92 8.37 18.77
C THR A 99 -2.40 8.27 17.34
N ALA A 100 -2.52 9.35 16.56
CA ALA A 100 -1.98 9.42 15.20
C ALA A 100 -0.48 9.13 15.17
N LEU A 101 0.31 9.73 16.09
CA LEU A 101 1.73 9.48 16.19
C LEU A 101 2.06 8.01 16.55
N GLU A 102 1.31 7.41 17.48
CA GLU A 102 1.51 6.02 17.87
C GLU A 102 1.12 5.05 16.76
N ASN A 103 0.07 5.35 15.99
CA ASN A 103 -0.27 4.60 14.78
C ASN A 103 0.90 4.61 13.77
N VAL A 104 1.53 5.77 13.55
CA VAL A 104 2.70 5.87 12.66
C VAL A 104 3.89 5.11 13.23
N LEU A 105 4.09 5.08 14.53
CA LEU A 105 5.18 4.35 15.19
C LEU A 105 5.00 2.83 15.21
N SER A 106 3.77 2.33 15.10
CA SER A 106 3.43 0.91 15.30
C SER A 106 4.29 -0.08 14.47
N PRO A 107 4.62 0.17 13.17
CA PRO A 107 5.47 -0.75 12.43
C PRO A 107 6.90 -0.85 12.99
N LEU A 108 7.44 0.25 13.52
CA LEU A 108 8.77 0.22 14.14
C LEU A 108 8.75 -0.49 15.50
N MET A 109 7.66 -0.37 16.26
CA MET A 109 7.47 -1.09 17.51
C MET A 109 7.45 -2.60 17.27
N ILE A 110 6.70 -3.05 16.25
CA ILE A 110 6.61 -4.47 15.87
C ILE A 110 7.97 -4.99 15.39
N ARG A 111 8.68 -4.22 14.55
CA ARG A 111 9.96 -4.62 13.94
C ARG A 111 11.10 -4.72 14.94
N ALA A 112 11.24 -3.72 15.80
CA ALA A 112 12.36 -3.61 16.72
C ALA A 112 12.23 -4.52 17.96
N GLY A 113 11.02 -4.93 18.32
CA GLY A 113 10.77 -5.57 19.61
C GLY A 113 10.98 -4.61 20.77
N PHE A 114 10.72 -5.06 22.00
CA PHE A 114 10.66 -4.20 23.17
C PHE A 114 11.99 -3.50 23.51
N LEU A 115 13.09 -4.25 23.55
CA LEU A 115 14.38 -3.73 23.99
C LEU A 115 14.96 -2.71 23.00
N GLU A 116 14.98 -3.07 21.71
CA GLU A 116 15.52 -2.17 20.67
C GLU A 116 14.65 -0.91 20.54
N TYR A 117 13.30 -1.07 20.62
CA TYR A 117 12.41 0.08 20.59
C TYR A 117 12.70 1.04 21.74
N TYR A 118 12.88 0.54 22.96
CA TYR A 118 13.18 1.36 24.13
C TYR A 118 14.49 2.14 23.94
N LEU A 119 15.56 1.46 23.50
CA LEU A 119 16.86 2.08 23.27
C LEU A 119 16.85 3.13 22.14
N LYS A 120 16.05 2.93 21.09
CA LYS A 120 15.97 3.82 19.93
C LYS A 120 14.73 4.74 19.95
N ARG A 121 13.98 4.76 21.05
CA ARG A 121 12.69 5.47 21.15
C ARG A 121 12.76 6.92 20.68
N ARG A 122 13.76 7.67 21.12
CA ARG A 122 13.93 9.08 20.70
C ARG A 122 14.05 9.20 19.18
N LYS A 123 14.93 8.41 18.56
CA LYS A 123 15.14 8.41 17.11
C LYS A 123 13.87 8.05 16.36
N PHE A 124 13.11 7.04 16.82
CA PHE A 124 11.86 6.63 16.19
C PHE A 124 10.79 7.71 16.28
N HIS A 125 10.67 8.37 17.44
CA HIS A 125 9.74 9.48 17.63
C HIS A 125 10.09 10.70 16.76
N GLU A 126 11.36 11.05 16.63
CA GLU A 126 11.81 12.15 15.75
C GLU A 126 11.46 11.83 14.28
N LYS A 127 11.72 10.58 13.83
CA LYS A 127 11.36 10.13 12.48
C LYS A 127 9.85 10.18 12.24
N ALA A 128 9.04 9.69 13.18
CA ALA A 128 7.59 9.72 13.07
C ALA A 128 7.04 11.16 13.03
N LYS A 129 7.57 12.07 13.86
CA LYS A 129 7.20 13.49 13.82
C LYS A 129 7.54 14.14 12.48
N SER A 130 8.72 13.86 11.93
CA SER A 130 9.12 14.37 10.61
C SER A 130 8.18 13.87 9.50
N LEU A 131 7.77 12.60 9.52
CA LEU A 131 6.78 12.09 8.56
C LEU A 131 5.41 12.74 8.77
N MET A 132 4.96 12.92 10.02
CA MET A 132 3.71 13.62 10.31
C MET A 132 3.72 15.08 9.83
N GLU A 133 4.88 15.74 9.87
CA GLU A 133 5.07 17.06 9.29
C GLU A 133 4.97 17.03 7.76
N GLN A 134 5.64 16.07 7.10
CA GLN A 134 5.58 15.90 5.65
C GLN A 134 4.15 15.65 5.12
N VAL A 135 3.31 14.98 5.93
CA VAL A 135 1.89 14.79 5.58
C VAL A 135 0.96 15.90 6.12
N GLY A 136 1.52 17.00 6.66
CA GLY A 136 0.77 18.17 7.13
C GLY A 136 0.00 17.96 8.44
N LEU A 137 0.42 17.03 9.30
CA LEU A 137 -0.29 16.64 10.52
C LEU A 137 0.49 16.90 11.83
N SER A 138 1.44 17.86 11.83
CA SER A 138 2.20 18.22 13.05
C SER A 138 1.29 18.64 14.22
N HIS A 139 0.12 19.21 13.93
CA HIS A 139 -0.85 19.66 14.93
C HIS A 139 -1.77 18.54 15.44
N ARG A 140 -1.71 17.31 14.85
CA ARG A 140 -2.60 16.18 15.15
C ARG A 140 -1.93 15.01 15.87
N LEU A 141 -0.66 15.13 16.27
CA LEU A 141 0.14 14.03 16.81
C LEU A 141 -0.53 13.24 17.95
N LYS A 142 -1.27 13.94 18.83
CA LYS A 142 -1.91 13.36 20.02
C LYS A 142 -3.38 12.99 19.82
N HIS A 143 -3.97 13.29 18.65
CA HIS A 143 -5.38 12.98 18.37
C HIS A 143 -5.55 11.49 18.08
N LYS A 144 -6.66 10.92 18.51
CA LYS A 144 -7.08 9.57 18.18
C LYS A 144 -7.80 9.54 16.83
N PRO A 145 -7.91 8.39 16.16
CA PRO A 145 -8.62 8.29 14.88
C PRO A 145 -10.03 8.87 14.89
N SER A 146 -10.77 8.73 15.98
CA SER A 146 -12.11 9.30 16.13
C SER A 146 -12.18 10.84 16.13
N GLU A 147 -11.04 11.50 16.29
CA GLU A 147 -10.91 12.97 16.31
C GLU A 147 -10.32 13.52 15.01
N LEU A 148 -10.07 12.65 14.02
CA LEU A 148 -9.48 12.99 12.73
C LEU A 148 -10.53 12.96 11.62
N SER A 149 -10.43 13.86 10.66
CA SER A 149 -11.18 13.77 9.41
C SER A 149 -10.72 12.59 8.55
N GLY A 150 -11.52 12.18 7.56
CA GLY A 150 -11.16 11.10 6.63
C GLY A 150 -9.82 11.34 5.94
N GLY A 151 -9.59 12.56 5.46
CA GLY A 151 -8.31 12.95 4.86
C GLY A 151 -7.13 12.92 5.84
N GLU A 152 -7.34 13.35 7.10
CA GLU A 152 -6.30 13.26 8.15
C GLU A 152 -6.00 11.81 8.53
N MET A 153 -7.02 10.94 8.61
CA MET A 153 -6.83 9.50 8.82
C MET A 153 -6.03 8.86 7.69
N GLN A 154 -6.33 9.21 6.43
CA GLN A 154 -5.61 8.69 5.29
C GLN A 154 -4.16 9.18 5.25
N ARG A 155 -3.91 10.45 5.52
CA ARG A 155 -2.54 10.99 5.62
C ARG A 155 -1.76 10.32 6.77
N THR A 156 -2.40 10.02 7.89
CA THR A 156 -1.80 9.23 8.98
C THR A 156 -1.45 7.80 8.53
N ALA A 157 -2.34 7.13 7.79
CA ALA A 157 -2.10 5.79 7.24
C ALA A 157 -0.93 5.79 6.22
N ILE A 158 -0.81 6.84 5.41
CA ILE A 158 0.32 7.03 4.50
C ILE A 158 1.64 7.19 5.29
N ALA A 159 1.66 8.06 6.31
CA ALA A 159 2.83 8.24 7.16
C ALA A 159 3.24 6.92 7.85
N ARG A 160 2.27 6.15 8.34
CA ARG A 160 2.48 4.81 8.90
C ARG A 160 3.11 3.86 7.89
N ALA A 161 2.63 3.86 6.64
CA ALA A 161 3.18 3.00 5.59
C ALA A 161 4.64 3.36 5.23
N LEU A 162 5.03 4.62 5.40
CA LEU A 162 6.36 5.13 5.04
C LEU A 162 7.39 5.05 6.18
N ILE A 163 6.99 4.85 7.44
CA ILE A 163 7.91 4.91 8.59
C ILE A 163 9.04 3.88 8.52
N SER A 164 8.81 2.75 7.88
CA SER A 164 9.81 1.69 7.68
C SER A 164 10.71 1.93 6.46
N GLU A 165 10.56 3.05 5.74
CA GLU A 165 11.29 3.37 4.50
C GLU A 165 11.14 2.25 3.45
N PRO A 166 9.90 1.92 3.05
CA PRO A 166 9.67 0.83 2.11
C PRO A 166 10.26 1.12 0.74
N GLN A 167 10.53 0.06 -0.03
CA GLN A 167 10.96 0.16 -1.42
C GLN A 167 9.77 0.34 -2.37
N ILE A 168 8.59 -0.14 -1.97
CA ILE A 168 7.35 -0.07 -2.72
C ILE A 168 6.18 0.28 -1.80
N LEU A 169 5.29 1.15 -2.26
CA LEU A 169 4.02 1.47 -1.64
C LEU A 169 2.89 0.89 -2.48
N LEU A 170 2.04 0.10 -1.86
CA LEU A 170 0.85 -0.47 -2.46
C LEU A 170 -0.37 0.24 -1.87
N ALA A 171 -1.15 0.93 -2.71
CA ALA A 171 -2.30 1.72 -2.30
C ALA A 171 -3.60 1.16 -2.90
N ASP A 172 -4.47 0.64 -2.05
CA ASP A 172 -5.77 0.10 -2.43
C ASP A 172 -6.85 1.16 -2.24
N GLU A 173 -7.36 1.74 -3.33
CA GLU A 173 -8.40 2.78 -3.34
C GLU A 173 -8.14 3.91 -2.31
N PRO A 174 -6.93 4.55 -2.31
CA PRO A 174 -6.51 5.42 -1.20
C PRO A 174 -7.37 6.66 -0.99
N THR A 175 -8.31 6.91 -1.88
CA THR A 175 -9.24 8.06 -1.85
C THR A 175 -10.71 7.65 -1.89
N GLY A 176 -11.01 6.35 -1.89
CA GLY A 176 -12.37 5.84 -2.09
C GLY A 176 -13.40 6.26 -1.03
N ASN A 177 -12.96 6.69 0.15
CA ASN A 177 -13.82 7.15 1.25
C ASN A 177 -13.67 8.67 1.54
N LEU A 178 -13.10 9.43 0.61
CA LEU A 178 -12.84 10.86 0.77
C LEU A 178 -13.73 11.70 -0.14
N ASP A 179 -14.03 12.91 0.29
CA ASP A 179 -14.59 13.94 -0.60
C ASP A 179 -13.57 14.34 -1.67
N ALA A 180 -14.03 14.97 -2.74
CA ALA A 180 -13.21 15.28 -3.91
C ALA A 180 -12.02 16.21 -3.59
N ALA A 181 -12.15 17.13 -2.64
CA ALA A 181 -11.08 18.05 -2.25
C ALA A 181 -9.99 17.29 -1.49
N SER A 182 -10.37 16.54 -0.46
CA SER A 182 -9.45 15.67 0.32
C SER A 182 -8.79 14.60 -0.54
N ALA A 183 -9.52 14.02 -1.49
CA ALA A 183 -8.97 13.05 -2.44
C ALA A 183 -7.83 13.65 -3.27
N LYS A 184 -8.03 14.85 -3.81
CA LYS A 184 -7.02 15.57 -4.58
C LYS A 184 -5.76 15.85 -3.76
N GLU A 185 -5.92 16.33 -2.52
CA GLU A 185 -4.80 16.59 -1.61
C GLU A 185 -3.99 15.31 -1.31
N VAL A 186 -4.67 14.20 -1.00
CA VAL A 186 -4.02 12.92 -0.70
C VAL A 186 -3.24 12.40 -1.91
N ILE A 187 -3.77 12.51 -3.11
CA ILE A 187 -3.08 12.06 -4.32
C ILE A 187 -1.87 12.95 -4.65
N GLN A 188 -2.00 14.26 -4.52
CA GLN A 188 -0.87 15.17 -4.68
C GLN A 188 0.24 14.87 -3.66
N LEU A 189 -0.13 14.62 -2.41
CA LEU A 189 0.80 14.20 -1.37
C LEU A 189 1.52 12.89 -1.74
N LEU A 190 0.79 11.86 -2.18
CA LEU A 190 1.38 10.61 -2.64
C LEU A 190 2.39 10.83 -3.76
N ARG A 191 2.07 11.69 -4.74
CA ARG A 191 2.98 12.03 -5.85
C ARG A 191 4.24 12.73 -5.35
N GLN A 192 4.11 13.69 -4.45
CA GLN A 192 5.24 14.40 -3.83
C GLN A 192 6.15 13.45 -3.07
N LEU A 193 5.57 12.57 -2.23
CA LEU A 193 6.32 11.58 -1.44
C LEU A 193 7.02 10.54 -2.34
N CYS A 194 6.37 10.12 -3.43
CA CYS A 194 6.98 9.26 -4.44
C CYS A 194 8.26 9.88 -5.00
N THR A 195 8.20 11.14 -5.41
CA THR A 195 9.35 11.87 -5.96
C THR A 195 10.44 12.10 -4.89
N LEU A 196 10.06 12.55 -3.69
CA LEU A 196 10.97 12.86 -2.60
C LEU A 196 11.78 11.63 -2.13
N HIS A 197 11.09 10.50 -1.96
CA HIS A 197 11.68 9.26 -1.45
C HIS A 197 12.16 8.30 -2.56
N LYS A 198 12.03 8.66 -3.84
CA LYS A 198 12.27 7.78 -5.00
C LYS A 198 11.53 6.44 -4.84
N LEU A 199 10.31 6.51 -4.34
CA LEU A 199 9.47 5.39 -3.95
C LEU A 199 8.78 4.81 -5.19
N THR A 200 8.75 3.49 -5.32
CA THR A 200 7.90 2.82 -6.30
C THR A 200 6.48 2.77 -5.75
N VAL A 201 5.48 3.15 -6.55
CA VAL A 201 4.08 3.15 -6.10
C VAL A 201 3.22 2.33 -7.07
N ILE A 202 2.40 1.43 -6.53
CA ILE A 202 1.30 0.79 -7.27
C ILE A 202 0.02 1.21 -6.57
N MET A 203 -0.82 1.92 -7.28
CA MET A 203 -2.13 2.35 -6.81
C MET A 203 -3.22 1.65 -7.61
N VAL A 204 -4.21 1.09 -6.94
CA VAL A 204 -5.44 0.62 -7.61
C VAL A 204 -6.56 1.61 -7.35
N THR A 205 -7.35 1.91 -8.37
CA THR A 205 -8.50 2.82 -8.27
C THR A 205 -9.52 2.52 -9.39
N HIS A 206 -10.76 2.92 -9.18
CA HIS A 206 -11.77 2.93 -10.24
C HIS A 206 -11.92 4.33 -10.89
N ASP A 207 -11.28 5.37 -10.32
CA ASP A 207 -11.34 6.74 -10.82
C ASP A 207 -10.19 7.03 -11.80
N HIS A 208 -10.52 7.30 -13.05
CA HIS A 208 -9.56 7.60 -14.10
C HIS A 208 -8.84 8.94 -13.89
N ASN A 209 -9.49 9.93 -13.25
CA ASN A 209 -8.86 11.21 -12.95
C ASN A 209 -7.76 11.05 -11.88
N ILE A 210 -8.04 10.24 -10.86
CA ILE A 210 -7.07 9.86 -9.83
C ILE A 210 -5.90 9.08 -10.47
N ALA A 211 -6.20 8.15 -11.36
CA ALA A 211 -5.18 7.33 -12.03
C ALA A 211 -4.23 8.14 -12.92
N ALA A 212 -4.71 9.26 -13.50
CA ALA A 212 -3.92 10.11 -14.40
C ALA A 212 -2.69 10.77 -13.75
N VAL A 213 -2.58 10.75 -12.41
CA VAL A 213 -1.39 11.28 -11.69
C VAL A 213 -0.19 10.34 -11.79
N ALA A 214 -0.39 9.09 -12.16
CA ALA A 214 0.66 8.08 -12.30
C ALA A 214 1.49 8.28 -13.56
N ASP A 215 2.70 7.75 -13.58
CA ASP A 215 3.58 7.76 -14.76
C ASP A 215 3.03 6.83 -15.85
N ARG A 216 2.31 5.76 -15.45
CA ARG A 216 1.68 4.80 -16.33
C ARG A 216 0.38 4.28 -15.72
N THR A 217 -0.63 4.13 -16.56
CA THR A 217 -1.91 3.51 -16.18
C THR A 217 -2.13 2.23 -16.98
N VAL A 218 -2.46 1.15 -16.30
CA VAL A 218 -2.88 -0.11 -16.91
C VAL A 218 -4.33 -0.42 -16.56
N GLN A 219 -5.04 -1.08 -17.45
CA GLN A 219 -6.43 -1.45 -17.23
C GLN A 219 -6.55 -2.92 -16.82
N MET A 220 -7.35 -3.19 -15.81
CA MET A 220 -7.71 -4.54 -15.39
C MET A 220 -9.18 -4.84 -15.71
N VAL A 221 -9.42 -5.89 -16.49
CA VAL A 221 -10.74 -6.32 -16.90
C VAL A 221 -10.86 -7.82 -16.65
N ASP A 222 -11.88 -8.24 -15.93
CA ASP A 222 -12.22 -9.66 -15.67
C ASP A 222 -11.04 -10.55 -15.26
N GLY A 223 -10.15 -10.01 -14.43
CA GLY A 223 -9.01 -10.74 -13.86
C GLY A 223 -7.77 -10.82 -14.74
N VAL A 224 -7.69 -10.03 -15.83
CA VAL A 224 -6.51 -9.88 -16.68
C VAL A 224 -6.11 -8.41 -16.82
N ILE A 225 -4.83 -8.15 -17.00
CA ILE A 225 -4.34 -6.82 -17.37
C ILE A 225 -4.43 -6.68 -18.89
N VAL A 226 -5.08 -5.60 -19.34
CA VAL A 226 -5.17 -5.21 -20.73
C VAL A 226 -4.32 -3.96 -20.90
N GLU A 227 -3.18 -4.08 -21.58
CA GLU A 227 -2.43 -2.89 -21.99
C GLU A 227 -3.24 -2.17 -23.09
N LYS A 228 -3.54 -0.89 -22.87
CA LYS A 228 -4.04 -0.06 -23.99
C LYS A 228 -2.87 0.15 -24.96
N PRO A 229 -3.12 -0.08 -26.26
CA PRO A 229 -2.13 0.20 -27.30
C PRO A 229 -1.74 1.68 -27.32
#